data_c2ef6796e668823c9fbe1d286617cb4d
#
_entry.id   c2ef6796e668823c9fbe1d286617cb4d
#
_cell.length_a   1.000
_cell.length_b   1.000
_cell.length_c   1.000
_cell.angle_alpha   90.00
_cell.angle_beta   90.00
_cell.angle_gamma   90.00
#
_symmetry.space_group_name_H-M   'P 1'
#
loop_
_entity.id
_entity.type
_entity.pdbx_description
1 polymer ?
#
loop_
_entity_poly.entity_id
_entity_poly.type
_entity_poly.pdbx_seq_one_letter_code
_entity_poly.pdbx_strand_id
1 'polypeptide(L)'
;MKVYRCKFCGYLEVGEVPEECPMCHAKGSVAFSEYQVPDVSGTKTAENLAAAFAGESQANRKYLLWQHIAQVAGDEASASAFDRPLAEETAHAHAEAAYLGMFGSVKENLENAAGGERAGHRGVGHRAGQAVQEGRAQQE
;
A
#
# COMPACT_ATOMS: atom_id res chain seq x y z
N MET A 1 10.41 -16.16 -0.10
CA MET A 1 11.05 -14.98 0.51
C MET A 1 10.79 -15.03 2.01
N LYS A 2 11.74 -14.59 2.87
CA LYS A 2 11.55 -14.60 4.32
C LYS A 2 10.75 -13.39 4.76
N VAL A 3 9.94 -13.55 5.82
CA VAL A 3 9.21 -12.46 6.46
C VAL A 3 9.72 -12.35 7.90
N TYR A 4 9.90 -11.15 8.36
CA TYR A 4 10.34 -10.82 9.71
C TYR A 4 9.30 -9.93 10.39
N ARG A 5 9.07 -10.14 11.67
CA ARG A 5 8.12 -9.35 12.46
C ARG A 5 8.84 -8.63 13.58
N CYS A 6 8.57 -7.34 13.70
CA CYS A 6 9.01 -6.53 14.83
C CYS A 6 8.24 -6.96 16.10
N LYS A 7 8.97 -7.33 17.15
CA LYS A 7 8.41 -7.78 18.43
C LYS A 7 7.72 -6.66 19.22
N PHE A 8 8.08 -5.41 18.93
CA PHE A 8 7.59 -4.24 19.68
C PHE A 8 6.31 -3.66 19.08
N CYS A 9 6.26 -3.45 17.76
CA CYS A 9 5.12 -2.80 17.11
C CYS A 9 4.35 -3.72 16.14
N GLY A 10 4.86 -4.93 15.84
CA GLY A 10 4.19 -5.85 14.93
C GLY A 10 4.45 -5.61 13.44
N TYR A 11 5.22 -4.57 13.06
CA TYR A 11 5.59 -4.29 11.67
C TYR A 11 6.18 -5.53 11.00
N LEU A 12 5.79 -5.78 9.75
CA LEU A 12 6.32 -6.88 8.94
C LEU A 12 7.30 -6.35 7.89
N GLU A 13 8.46 -6.99 7.80
CA GLU A 13 9.47 -6.75 6.79
C GLU A 13 9.66 -7.98 5.92
N VAL A 14 9.79 -7.79 4.62
CA VAL A 14 9.97 -8.88 3.65
C VAL A 14 11.39 -8.81 3.07
N GLY A 15 12.13 -9.92 3.18
CA GLY A 15 13.48 -10.03 2.64
C GLY A 15 14.54 -10.06 3.73
N GLU A 16 15.01 -8.91 4.19
CA GLU A 16 16.10 -8.78 5.17
C GLU A 16 15.67 -7.94 6.37
N VAL A 17 16.26 -8.19 7.52
CA VAL A 17 16.04 -7.40 8.74
C VAL A 17 16.63 -6.00 8.54
N PRO A 18 15.85 -4.91 8.66
CA PRO A 18 16.36 -3.57 8.54
C PRO A 18 17.27 -3.20 9.74
N GLU A 19 18.12 -2.20 9.57
CA GLU A 19 18.96 -1.70 10.69
C GLU A 19 18.11 -1.16 11.83
N GLU A 20 17.02 -0.49 11.48
CA GLU A 20 16.05 0.09 12.41
C GLU A 20 14.61 -0.17 11.91
N CYS A 21 13.70 -0.44 12.84
CA CYS A 21 12.30 -0.60 12.48
C CYS A 21 11.72 0.74 11.99
N PRO A 22 11.18 0.83 10.76
CA PRO A 22 10.66 2.08 10.22
C PRO A 22 9.47 2.65 10.99
N MET A 23 8.81 1.83 11.82
CA MET A 23 7.61 2.24 12.58
C MET A 23 7.91 2.66 14.02
N CYS A 24 8.75 1.90 14.74
CA CYS A 24 8.98 2.16 16.17
C CYS A 24 10.43 2.49 16.51
N HIS A 25 11.31 2.60 15.50
CA HIS A 25 12.71 2.97 15.62
C HIS A 25 13.55 2.03 16.52
N ALA A 26 13.05 0.84 16.80
CA ALA A 26 13.83 -0.15 17.53
C ALA A 26 14.92 -0.76 16.64
N LYS A 27 16.11 -1.03 17.21
CA LYS A 27 17.21 -1.66 16.46
C LYS A 27 16.80 -3.01 15.90
N GLY A 28 17.00 -3.18 14.59
CA GLY A 28 16.58 -4.37 13.86
C GLY A 28 17.13 -5.67 14.43
N SER A 29 18.39 -5.70 14.82
CA SER A 29 19.06 -6.87 15.39
C SER A 29 18.41 -7.45 16.65
N VAL A 30 17.65 -6.63 17.39
CA VAL A 30 16.94 -7.06 18.61
C VAL A 30 15.43 -7.07 18.44
N ALA A 31 14.92 -6.26 17.51
CA ALA A 31 13.49 -6.06 17.32
C ALA A 31 12.84 -7.15 16.47
N PHE A 32 13.53 -7.65 15.46
CA PHE A 32 12.96 -8.57 14.48
C PHE A 32 13.26 -10.04 14.77
N SER A 33 12.30 -10.88 14.43
CA SER A 33 12.46 -12.33 14.35
C SER A 33 11.78 -12.85 13.10
N GLU A 34 12.31 -13.94 12.53
CA GLU A 34 11.65 -14.61 11.40
C GLU A 34 10.21 -14.98 11.79
N TYR A 35 9.29 -14.74 10.90
CA TYR A 35 7.87 -14.91 11.14
C TYR A 35 7.22 -15.75 10.05
N GLN A 36 6.51 -16.79 10.48
CA GLN A 36 5.69 -17.58 9.57
C GLN A 36 4.32 -16.92 9.46
N VAL A 37 4.06 -16.36 8.28
CA VAL A 37 2.75 -15.76 8.00
C VAL A 37 1.70 -16.87 7.96
N PRO A 38 0.65 -16.82 8.79
CA PRO A 38 -0.40 -17.84 8.76
C PRO A 38 -1.18 -17.76 7.44
N ASP A 39 -1.59 -18.92 6.93
CA ASP A 39 -2.54 -18.97 5.82
C ASP A 39 -3.94 -18.56 6.32
N VAL A 40 -4.44 -17.46 5.77
CA VAL A 40 -5.77 -16.93 6.10
C VAL A 40 -6.77 -17.15 4.96
N SER A 41 -6.41 -17.88 3.91
CA SER A 41 -7.22 -18.09 2.72
C SER A 41 -8.62 -18.63 3.06
N GLY A 42 -9.66 -18.06 2.43
CA GLY A 42 -11.04 -18.49 2.62
C GLY A 42 -11.65 -18.15 3.99
N THR A 43 -11.00 -17.33 4.80
CA THR A 43 -11.48 -16.90 6.12
C THR A 43 -12.08 -15.49 6.10
N LYS A 44 -12.90 -15.17 7.09
CA LYS A 44 -13.37 -13.79 7.32
C LYS A 44 -12.21 -12.82 7.59
N THR A 45 -11.13 -13.31 8.15
CA THR A 45 -9.90 -12.54 8.34
C THR A 45 -9.31 -12.09 7.00
N ALA A 46 -9.26 -12.98 5.99
CA ALA A 46 -8.78 -12.62 4.65
C ALA A 46 -9.66 -11.53 4.01
N GLU A 47 -11.00 -11.63 4.14
CA GLU A 47 -11.91 -10.60 3.64
C GLU A 47 -11.67 -9.24 4.31
N ASN A 48 -11.50 -9.23 5.63
CA ASN A 48 -11.24 -8.02 6.38
C ASN A 48 -9.88 -7.41 6.02
N LEU A 49 -8.83 -8.22 5.88
CA LEU A 49 -7.50 -7.78 5.44
C LEU A 49 -7.53 -7.19 4.03
N ALA A 50 -8.29 -7.79 3.10
CA ALA A 50 -8.44 -7.27 1.75
C ALA A 50 -9.16 -5.91 1.73
N ALA A 51 -10.18 -5.73 2.57
CA ALA A 51 -10.87 -4.46 2.72
C ALA A 51 -9.96 -3.39 3.35
N ALA A 52 -9.18 -3.75 4.36
CA ALA A 52 -8.20 -2.86 5.00
C ALA A 52 -7.12 -2.46 4.00
N PHE A 53 -6.48 -3.40 3.30
CA PHE A 53 -5.49 -3.13 2.25
C PHE A 53 -6.00 -2.14 1.19
N ALA A 54 -7.26 -2.29 0.76
CA ALA A 54 -7.87 -1.34 -0.18
C ALA A 54 -8.02 0.06 0.44
N GLY A 55 -8.41 0.15 1.71
CA GLY A 55 -8.55 1.40 2.46
C GLY A 55 -7.23 2.13 2.63
N GLU A 56 -6.21 1.45 3.16
CA GLU A 56 -4.86 1.98 3.42
C GLU A 56 -4.18 2.42 2.12
N SER A 57 -4.30 1.60 1.06
CA SER A 57 -3.78 1.95 -0.26
C SER A 57 -4.42 3.22 -0.83
N GLN A 58 -5.72 3.41 -0.65
CA GLN A 58 -6.41 4.64 -1.04
C GLN A 58 -5.99 5.84 -0.20
N ALA A 59 -5.88 5.69 1.12
CA ALA A 59 -5.44 6.74 2.03
C ALA A 59 -4.04 7.21 1.65
N ASN A 60 -3.11 6.27 1.45
CA ASN A 60 -1.75 6.55 1.00
C ASN A 60 -1.72 7.40 -0.28
N ARG A 61 -2.48 7.02 -1.32
CA ARG A 61 -2.53 7.77 -2.58
C ARG A 61 -3.15 9.16 -2.43
N LYS A 62 -4.16 9.33 -1.58
CA LYS A 62 -4.76 10.62 -1.27
C LYS A 62 -3.78 11.53 -0.53
N TYR A 63 -3.10 11.01 0.49
CA TYR A 63 -2.13 11.77 1.28
C TYR A 63 -0.94 12.22 0.41
N LEU A 64 -0.44 11.35 -0.47
CA LEU A 64 0.61 11.70 -1.42
C LEU A 64 0.19 12.85 -2.36
N LEU A 65 -1.05 12.83 -2.86
CA LEU A 65 -1.59 13.91 -3.67
C LEU A 65 -1.73 15.21 -2.87
N TRP A 66 -2.24 15.13 -1.64
CA TRP A 66 -2.45 16.32 -0.79
C TRP A 66 -1.12 16.91 -0.34
N GLN A 67 -0.12 16.09 -0.03
CA GLN A 67 1.26 16.52 0.21
C GLN A 67 1.80 17.30 -0.99
N HIS A 68 1.66 16.75 -2.18
CA HIS A 68 2.10 17.43 -3.41
C HIS A 68 1.38 18.77 -3.64
N ILE A 69 0.08 18.84 -3.38
CA ILE A 69 -0.68 20.09 -3.47
C ILE A 69 -0.13 21.14 -2.48
N ALA A 70 0.19 20.75 -1.25
CA ALA A 70 0.78 21.64 -0.27
C ALA A 70 2.17 22.13 -0.70
N GLN A 71 3.01 21.25 -1.26
CA GLN A 71 4.33 21.61 -1.82
C GLN A 71 4.20 22.62 -2.96
N VAL A 72 3.28 22.41 -3.89
CA VAL A 72 3.03 23.34 -5.00
C VAL A 72 2.52 24.69 -4.50
N ALA A 73 1.76 24.69 -3.41
CA ALA A 73 1.27 25.92 -2.78
C ALA A 73 2.36 26.64 -1.93
N GLY A 74 3.56 26.04 -1.75
CA GLY A 74 4.61 26.57 -0.91
C GLY A 74 4.36 26.43 0.60
N ASP A 75 3.40 25.59 1.00
CA ASP A 75 3.07 25.31 2.40
C ASP A 75 3.83 24.08 2.89
N GLU A 76 5.12 24.29 3.22
CA GLU A 76 6.02 23.23 3.68
C GLU A 76 5.55 22.61 5.02
N ALA A 77 4.90 23.37 5.88
CA ALA A 77 4.40 22.87 7.16
C ALA A 77 3.29 21.82 6.93
N SER A 78 2.31 22.15 6.07
CA SER A 78 1.26 21.21 5.69
C SER A 78 1.80 20.03 4.89
N ALA A 79 2.78 20.24 4.00
CA ALA A 79 3.41 19.15 3.26
C ALA A 79 4.08 18.14 4.21
N SER A 80 4.89 18.61 5.14
CA SER A 80 5.58 17.76 6.14
C SER A 80 4.63 17.03 7.09
N ALA A 81 3.43 17.56 7.32
CA ALA A 81 2.43 16.89 8.15
C ALA A 81 1.94 15.55 7.55
N PHE A 82 2.13 15.32 6.24
CA PHE A 82 1.78 14.07 5.57
C PHE A 82 2.89 13.01 5.62
N ASP A 83 4.14 13.34 6.00
CA ASP A 83 5.26 12.39 5.97
C ASP A 83 4.97 11.16 6.84
N ARG A 84 4.54 11.38 8.08
CA ARG A 84 4.25 10.30 9.01
C ARG A 84 3.02 9.47 8.60
N PRO A 85 1.85 10.04 8.30
CA PRO A 85 0.71 9.29 7.79
C PRO A 85 1.05 8.46 6.55
N LEU A 86 1.81 8.99 5.59
CA LEU A 86 2.24 8.25 4.41
C LEU A 86 3.06 7.00 4.75
N ALA A 87 3.99 7.12 5.70
CA ALA A 87 4.79 5.99 6.16
C ALA A 87 3.93 4.94 6.89
N GLU A 88 3.01 5.38 7.74
CA GLU A 88 2.10 4.52 8.48
C GLU A 88 1.18 3.73 7.53
N GLU A 89 0.51 4.38 6.56
CA GLU A 89 -0.35 3.70 5.60
C GLU A 89 0.43 2.74 4.68
N THR A 90 1.67 3.10 4.32
CA THR A 90 2.54 2.19 3.57
C THR A 90 2.84 0.93 4.38
N ALA A 91 3.17 1.06 5.67
CA ALA A 91 3.48 -0.06 6.55
C ALA A 91 2.26 -0.95 6.81
N HIS A 92 1.08 -0.37 6.99
CA HIS A 92 -0.18 -1.10 7.15
C HIS A 92 -0.50 -1.90 5.90
N ALA A 93 -0.53 -1.27 4.72
CA ALA A 93 -0.79 -1.94 3.45
C ALA A 93 0.21 -3.07 3.16
N HIS A 94 1.50 -2.89 3.46
CA HIS A 94 2.51 -3.94 3.29
C HIS A 94 2.25 -5.13 4.23
N ALA A 95 1.87 -4.90 5.48
CA ALA A 95 1.55 -5.96 6.42
C ALA A 95 0.32 -6.76 5.96
N GLU A 96 -0.73 -6.08 5.53
CA GLU A 96 -1.95 -6.71 5.01
C GLU A 96 -1.69 -7.50 3.74
N ALA A 97 -0.93 -6.95 2.80
CA ALA A 97 -0.48 -7.65 1.60
C ALA A 97 0.35 -8.91 1.93
N ALA A 98 1.20 -8.85 2.96
CA ALA A 98 1.97 -10.00 3.42
C ALA A 98 1.06 -11.11 3.98
N TYR A 99 0.08 -10.77 4.82
CA TYR A 99 -0.90 -11.74 5.33
C TYR A 99 -1.77 -12.35 4.23
N LEU A 100 -2.06 -11.59 3.17
CA LEU A 100 -2.84 -12.04 2.01
C LEU A 100 -2.00 -12.84 1.00
N GLY A 101 -0.68 -12.98 1.21
CA GLY A 101 0.21 -13.68 0.29
C GLY A 101 0.37 -12.96 -1.05
N MET A 102 0.25 -11.63 -1.09
CA MET A 102 0.27 -10.81 -2.31
C MET A 102 1.68 -10.53 -2.83
N PHE A 103 2.68 -11.26 -2.40
CA PHE A 103 4.05 -11.14 -2.89
C PHE A 103 4.61 -12.49 -3.32
N GLY A 104 5.33 -12.50 -4.43
CA GLY A 104 6.01 -13.66 -4.97
C GLY A 104 7.49 -13.38 -5.24
N SER A 105 8.10 -14.16 -6.12
CA SER A 105 9.42 -13.85 -6.68
C SER A 105 9.35 -12.55 -7.52
N VAL A 106 10.49 -11.93 -7.76
CA VAL A 106 10.57 -10.72 -8.61
C VAL A 106 9.91 -10.95 -9.97
N LYS A 107 10.13 -12.14 -10.56
CA LYS A 107 9.53 -12.51 -11.85
C LYS A 107 8.00 -12.54 -11.76
N GLU A 108 7.45 -13.24 -10.77
CA GLU A 108 5.99 -13.34 -10.57
C GLU A 108 5.36 -11.97 -10.31
N ASN A 109 6.01 -11.12 -9.50
CA ASN A 109 5.51 -9.77 -9.22
C ASN A 109 5.51 -8.89 -10.49
N LEU A 110 6.54 -9.00 -11.35
CA LEU A 110 6.59 -8.29 -12.63
C LEU A 110 5.53 -8.79 -13.61
N GLU A 111 5.29 -10.09 -13.67
CA GLU A 111 4.25 -10.69 -14.53
C GLU A 111 2.85 -10.24 -14.07
N ASN A 112 2.60 -10.20 -12.76
CA ASN A 112 1.35 -9.71 -12.16
C ASN A 112 1.13 -8.22 -12.45
N ALA A 113 2.16 -7.39 -12.32
CA ALA A 113 2.08 -5.96 -12.63
C ALA A 113 1.73 -5.75 -14.12
N ALA A 114 2.44 -6.40 -15.03
CA ALA A 114 2.18 -6.31 -16.48
C ALA A 114 0.79 -6.85 -16.87
N GLY A 115 0.27 -7.85 -16.16
CA GLY A 115 -1.10 -8.38 -16.33
C GLY A 115 -2.16 -7.41 -15.83
N GLY A 116 -1.95 -6.81 -14.66
CA GLY A 116 -2.83 -5.83 -14.03
C GLY A 116 -2.97 -4.55 -14.87
N GLU A 117 -1.88 -4.02 -15.41
CA GLU A 117 -1.92 -2.84 -16.29
C GLU A 117 -2.75 -3.08 -17.55
N ARG A 118 -2.61 -4.25 -18.18
CA ARG A 118 -3.42 -4.61 -19.35
C ARG A 118 -4.91 -4.73 -19.05
N ALA A 119 -5.27 -5.19 -17.86
CA ALA A 119 -6.67 -5.27 -17.41
C ALA A 119 -7.20 -3.90 -17.01
N GLY A 120 -6.42 -3.08 -16.30
CA GLY A 120 -6.74 -1.74 -15.85
C GLY A 120 -6.96 -0.76 -17.01
N HIS A 121 -6.08 -0.80 -18.03
CA HIS A 121 -6.19 0.06 -19.23
C HIS A 121 -7.47 -0.17 -20.02
N ARG A 122 -7.96 -1.42 -20.08
CA ARG A 122 -9.24 -1.75 -20.73
C ARG A 122 -10.48 -1.28 -19.95
N GLY A 123 -10.38 -1.14 -18.62
CA GLY A 123 -11.54 -0.81 -17.77
C GLY A 123 -11.66 0.69 -17.43
N VAL A 124 -10.55 1.36 -17.18
CA VAL A 124 -10.55 2.74 -16.68
C VAL A 124 -10.68 3.76 -17.84
N GLY A 125 -10.02 3.51 -18.97
CA GLY A 125 -10.11 4.39 -20.15
C GLY A 125 -11.53 4.47 -20.72
N HIS A 126 -12.26 3.37 -20.71
CA HIS A 126 -13.61 3.32 -21.26
C HIS A 126 -14.66 4.03 -20.38
N ARG A 127 -14.52 3.94 -19.04
CA ARG A 127 -15.43 4.62 -18.09
C ARG A 127 -15.17 6.12 -17.98
N ALA A 128 -13.91 6.55 -18.02
CA ALA A 128 -13.59 7.98 -18.00
C ALA A 128 -14.05 8.70 -19.28
N GLY A 129 -13.93 8.04 -20.44
CA GLY A 129 -14.44 8.58 -21.72
C GLY A 129 -15.97 8.71 -21.76
N GLN A 130 -16.70 7.75 -21.18
CA GLN A 130 -18.16 7.82 -21.10
C GLN A 130 -18.65 8.94 -20.17
N ALA A 131 -18.06 9.10 -19.00
CA ALA A 131 -18.43 10.18 -18.06
C ALA A 131 -18.20 11.59 -18.64
N VAL A 132 -17.15 11.77 -19.46
CA VAL A 132 -16.87 13.05 -20.14
C VAL A 132 -17.89 13.32 -21.27
N GLN A 133 -18.34 12.29 -21.98
CA GLN A 133 -19.36 12.44 -23.03
C GLN A 133 -20.74 12.71 -22.44
N GLU A 134 -21.13 12.03 -21.36
CA GLU A 134 -22.40 12.27 -20.65
C GLU A 134 -22.45 13.65 -20.00
N GLY A 135 -21.35 14.14 -19.44
CA GLY A 135 -21.26 15.49 -18.88
C GLY A 135 -21.36 16.60 -19.91
N ARG A 136 -20.93 16.36 -21.15
CA ARG A 136 -21.10 17.33 -22.27
C ARG A 136 -22.52 17.40 -22.83
N ALA A 137 -23.21 16.27 -22.88
CA ALA A 137 -24.59 16.19 -23.36
C ALA A 137 -25.62 16.86 -22.43
N GLN A 138 -25.25 17.17 -21.18
CA GLN A 138 -26.11 17.85 -20.21
C GLN A 138 -25.87 19.39 -20.16
N GLN A 139 -24.95 19.93 -20.96
CA GLN A 139 -24.63 21.37 -21.02
C GLN A 139 -25.02 22.05 -22.36
N GLU A 140 -25.66 21.31 -23.26
CA GLU A 140 -26.31 21.80 -24.47
C GLU A 140 -27.85 21.78 -24.31
#